data_151c5e3c3346285e915139f70b0882c4
#
_entry.id   151c5e3c3346285e915139f70b0882c4
#
_cell.length_a   1.000
_cell.length_b   1.000
_cell.length_c   1.000
_cell.angle_alpha   90.00
_cell.angle_beta   90.00
_cell.angle_gamma   90.00
#
_symmetry.space_group_name_H-M   'P 1'
#
loop_
_entity.id
_entity.type
_entity.pdbx_description
1 polymer ?
#
loop_
_entity_poly.entity_id
_entity_poly.type
_entity_poly.pdbx_seq_one_letter_code
_entity_poly.pdbx_strand_id
1 'polypeptide(L)'
;MTKLHPLSFIIGCTLAANSYAMTPQPDPDTVGGYVIERSEIDAAENAKTLDPMYDVWAKALATASNATVEAIAPGLSTNPDNVKRVERVFPETEWNYLTQMAAPEYTYTRFLRAIGKFPAFCGEYTDGRDADAICKKSIVTAFAHFSQETGGHISIENVSDNPLGLEEWQQALVHVREMGWSEGQPGYTTACGQDDWQNKRWPCAEGQGYFGRGAKQLSYHFNYGAFSEVMFDGDATVLLNNPGLVADSWLNLASAIWFFLTPQAPKPAMLHVIDRTWVPSQREKDAGIGYGFGTTINVINGGIECGEQNKDKGQPVNRIRYWEGLVENYQIPVKSDETNTCWQQTPYGSLNLNGATDVLYTNWDANWKYYPDRPGGVSFECELVGFQTAYSALVAGDYEKCVTNFYGSHANWPAVRVVDKLDPDTGGGTTDPTDPPIDGVASWDENKVYTGGEQVAYKGAVYEAQWWTQNNQPDLGGPWKLIKAATNETITPPVTPPTDETVTLPVTPPPTDEKPSPDLSTDAAVWESNAVYGGNDKVSYQGKIYQAKWWSQGNTPTAGDPWALLP
;
A
#
# COMPACT_ATOMS: atom_id res chain seq x y z
N MET A 1 -9.11 7.73 72.16
CA MET A 1 -9.19 6.72 71.08
C MET A 1 -8.85 7.42 69.75
N THR A 2 -7.58 7.41 69.44
CA THR A 2 -7.00 8.12 68.32
C THR A 2 -6.98 7.16 67.11
N LYS A 3 -7.71 7.46 66.02
CA LYS A 3 -7.71 6.66 64.79
C LYS A 3 -6.49 7.08 63.92
N LEU A 4 -5.57 6.15 63.75
CA LEU A 4 -4.51 6.26 62.75
C LEU A 4 -5.12 6.02 61.34
N HIS A 5 -4.83 6.94 60.44
CA HIS A 5 -5.07 6.77 58.99
C HIS A 5 -3.82 6.13 58.37
N PRO A 6 -3.94 5.15 57.49
CA PRO A 6 -2.79 4.65 56.74
C PRO A 6 -2.42 5.66 55.64
N LEU A 7 -1.16 6.10 55.65
CA LEU A 7 -0.51 6.79 54.55
C LEU A 7 -0.29 5.79 53.41
N SER A 8 -1.02 5.96 52.31
CA SER A 8 -0.70 5.29 51.05
C SER A 8 0.51 5.99 50.41
N PHE A 9 1.64 5.31 50.40
CA PHE A 9 2.80 5.70 49.60
C PHE A 9 2.47 5.37 48.13
N ILE A 10 2.19 6.38 47.32
CA ILE A 10 2.22 6.28 45.87
C ILE A 10 3.70 6.33 45.49
N ILE A 11 4.27 5.16 45.16
CA ILE A 11 5.56 5.08 44.49
C ILE A 11 5.30 5.51 43.05
N GLY A 12 5.56 6.77 42.77
CA GLY A 12 5.67 7.28 41.42
C GLY A 12 6.90 6.64 40.76
N CYS A 13 6.70 5.58 39.97
CA CYS A 13 7.68 5.17 38.97
C CYS A 13 7.71 6.29 37.91
N THR A 14 8.62 7.22 38.06
CA THR A 14 9.11 8.02 36.96
C THR A 14 9.85 7.04 36.03
N LEU A 15 9.19 6.53 35.04
CA LEU A 15 9.84 5.98 33.85
C LEU A 15 10.67 7.13 33.29
N ALA A 16 11.97 7.16 33.58
CA ALA A 16 12.92 7.91 32.83
C ALA A 16 12.81 7.35 31.40
N ALA A 17 12.23 8.12 30.49
CA ALA A 17 12.36 7.87 29.07
C ALA A 17 13.87 7.89 28.79
N ASN A 18 14.49 6.72 28.74
CA ASN A 18 15.80 6.58 28.14
C ASN A 18 15.61 7.02 26.70
N SER A 19 16.04 8.23 26.38
CA SER A 19 16.23 8.63 25.00
C SER A 19 17.30 7.67 24.45
N TYR A 20 16.88 6.70 23.67
CA TYR A 20 17.79 5.91 22.85
C TYR A 20 18.40 6.87 21.82
N ALA A 21 19.53 7.47 22.20
CA ALA A 21 20.29 8.27 21.28
C ALA A 21 21.01 7.32 20.35
N MET A 22 20.77 7.45 19.02
CA MET A 22 21.56 6.72 18.04
C MET A 22 23.04 7.08 18.17
N THR A 23 23.91 6.09 18.09
CA THR A 23 25.37 6.22 18.20
C THR A 23 26.03 5.87 16.87
N PRO A 24 25.94 6.78 15.85
CA PRO A 24 26.54 6.52 14.55
C PRO A 24 28.05 6.33 14.69
N GLN A 25 28.57 5.25 14.09
CA GLN A 25 29.98 4.94 14.05
C GLN A 25 30.57 5.39 12.71
N PRO A 26 31.88 5.78 12.65
CA PRO A 26 32.50 6.07 11.37
C PRO A 26 32.37 4.89 10.42
N ASP A 27 31.98 5.15 9.17
CA ASP A 27 31.87 4.13 8.14
C ASP A 27 33.27 3.74 7.64
N PRO A 28 33.70 2.47 7.78
CA PRO A 28 34.99 2.03 7.29
C PRO A 28 35.09 2.09 5.74
N ASP A 29 33.96 2.03 5.06
CA ASP A 29 33.90 1.95 3.60
C ASP A 29 33.72 3.32 2.94
N THR A 30 33.29 4.34 3.71
CA THR A 30 33.00 5.69 3.18
C THR A 30 33.71 6.75 4.00
N VAL A 31 34.68 7.44 3.41
CA VAL A 31 35.42 8.53 4.07
C VAL A 31 34.45 9.65 4.46
N GLY A 32 34.37 9.91 5.79
CA GLY A 32 33.44 10.90 6.36
C GLY A 32 32.00 10.42 6.46
N GLY A 33 31.72 9.17 6.14
CA GLY A 33 30.43 8.52 6.33
C GLY A 33 30.27 7.91 7.72
N TYR A 34 29.06 7.50 8.02
CA TYR A 34 28.68 6.85 9.28
C TYR A 34 27.79 5.64 9.01
N VAL A 35 27.87 4.65 9.90
CA VAL A 35 26.98 3.50 9.97
C VAL A 35 26.18 3.52 11.25
N ILE A 36 24.94 3.06 11.18
CA ILE A 36 24.03 2.89 12.32
C ILE A 36 23.56 1.43 12.28
N GLU A 37 23.55 0.76 13.43
CA GLU A 37 22.97 -0.58 13.51
C GLU A 37 21.45 -0.54 13.32
N ARG A 38 20.92 -1.53 12.58
CA ARG A 38 19.47 -1.69 12.39
C ARG A 38 18.73 -1.76 13.72
N SER A 39 19.31 -2.41 14.72
CA SER A 39 18.74 -2.48 16.05
C SER A 39 18.54 -1.12 16.73
N GLU A 40 19.41 -0.14 16.44
CA GLU A 40 19.24 1.24 16.94
C GLU A 40 18.13 1.98 16.17
N ILE A 41 18.03 1.75 14.86
CA ILE A 41 16.95 2.28 14.01
C ILE A 41 15.59 1.77 14.53
N ASP A 42 15.46 0.46 14.72
CA ASP A 42 14.23 -0.17 15.21
C ASP A 42 13.88 0.31 16.63
N ALA A 43 14.87 0.46 17.50
CA ALA A 43 14.66 0.96 18.86
C ALA A 43 14.20 2.43 18.87
N ALA A 44 14.74 3.27 17.97
CA ALA A 44 14.36 4.68 17.87
C ALA A 44 12.96 4.84 17.27
N GLU A 45 12.59 4.06 16.27
CA GLU A 45 11.24 4.00 15.70
C GLU A 45 10.24 3.56 16.79
N ASN A 46 10.51 2.43 17.45
CA ASN A 46 9.64 1.87 18.48
C ASN A 46 9.46 2.84 19.67
N ALA A 47 10.51 3.58 20.06
CA ALA A 47 10.41 4.57 21.14
C ALA A 47 9.44 5.73 20.83
N LYS A 48 9.19 6.00 19.53
CA LYS A 48 8.31 7.08 19.08
C LYS A 48 6.90 6.57 18.73
N THR A 49 6.73 5.27 18.55
CA THR A 49 5.45 4.60 18.22
C THR A 49 4.93 3.71 19.34
N LEU A 50 5.18 4.09 20.60
CA LEU A 50 4.77 3.32 21.80
C LEU A 50 3.26 3.26 22.02
N ASP A 51 2.49 4.20 21.47
CA ASP A 51 1.04 4.20 21.63
C ASP A 51 0.45 2.98 20.93
N PRO A 52 -0.40 2.17 21.62
CA PRO A 52 -1.01 0.97 21.01
C PRO A 52 -1.82 1.24 19.75
N MET A 53 -2.17 2.50 19.48
CA MET A 53 -2.91 2.86 18.27
C MET A 53 -2.10 2.61 17.00
N TYR A 54 -0.77 2.70 17.03
CA TYR A 54 0.07 2.35 15.87
C TYR A 54 -0.10 0.88 15.48
N ASP A 55 -0.15 -0.04 16.45
CA ASP A 55 -0.45 -1.45 16.18
C ASP A 55 -1.86 -1.65 15.61
N VAL A 56 -2.82 -0.88 16.09
CA VAL A 56 -4.20 -0.90 15.60
C VAL A 56 -4.26 -0.44 14.15
N TRP A 57 -3.56 0.64 13.81
CA TRP A 57 -3.47 1.14 12.44
C TRP A 57 -2.73 0.17 11.50
N ALA A 58 -1.61 -0.37 11.96
CA ALA A 58 -0.87 -1.38 11.18
C ALA A 58 -1.74 -2.60 10.85
N LYS A 59 -2.53 -3.08 11.81
CA LYS A 59 -3.50 -4.17 11.57
C LYS A 59 -4.62 -3.76 10.62
N ALA A 60 -5.13 -2.52 10.72
CA ALA A 60 -6.19 -2.02 9.85
C ALA A 60 -5.71 -1.88 8.39
N LEU A 61 -4.44 -1.54 8.18
CA LEU A 61 -3.83 -1.36 6.87
C LEU A 61 -3.18 -2.63 6.31
N ALA A 62 -3.13 -3.71 7.08
CA ALA A 62 -2.63 -5.00 6.60
C ALA A 62 -3.42 -5.47 5.36
N THR A 63 -2.70 -6.00 4.37
CA THR A 63 -3.28 -6.43 3.10
C THR A 63 -3.10 -7.92 2.85
N ALA A 64 -4.08 -8.53 2.19
CA ALA A 64 -3.94 -9.86 1.61
C ALA A 64 -3.13 -9.81 0.31
N SER A 65 -2.48 -10.92 -0.04
CA SER A 65 -1.78 -11.03 -1.33
C SER A 65 -2.73 -10.84 -2.51
N ASN A 66 -2.25 -10.27 -3.61
CA ASN A 66 -3.07 -10.11 -4.82
C ASN A 66 -3.55 -11.46 -5.36
N ALA A 67 -2.76 -12.51 -5.24
CA ALA A 67 -3.18 -13.87 -5.62
C ALA A 67 -4.41 -14.35 -4.83
N THR A 68 -4.44 -14.10 -3.50
CA THR A 68 -5.62 -14.40 -2.68
C THR A 68 -6.83 -13.59 -3.12
N VAL A 69 -6.63 -12.29 -3.40
CA VAL A 69 -7.71 -11.37 -3.81
C VAL A 69 -8.30 -11.78 -5.16
N GLU A 70 -7.47 -12.08 -6.14
CA GLU A 70 -7.93 -12.48 -7.48
C GLU A 70 -8.68 -13.82 -7.48
N ALA A 71 -8.42 -14.70 -6.51
CA ALA A 71 -9.15 -15.94 -6.34
C ALA A 71 -10.56 -15.75 -5.75
N ILE A 72 -10.89 -14.56 -5.23
CA ILE A 72 -12.21 -14.28 -4.64
C ILE A 72 -13.28 -14.22 -5.72
N ALA A 73 -14.35 -14.99 -5.52
CA ALA A 73 -15.59 -14.92 -6.29
C ALA A 73 -16.80 -15.19 -5.38
N PRO A 74 -18.01 -14.70 -5.73
CA PRO A 74 -19.21 -14.91 -4.93
C PRO A 74 -19.48 -16.39 -4.63
N GLY A 75 -19.81 -16.69 -3.36
CA GLY A 75 -20.22 -18.01 -2.89
C GLY A 75 -19.11 -19.03 -2.69
N LEU A 76 -17.82 -18.68 -2.88
CA LEU A 76 -16.73 -19.62 -2.68
C LEU A 76 -16.46 -19.88 -1.19
N SER A 77 -16.40 -21.16 -0.81
CA SER A 77 -16.04 -21.57 0.55
C SER A 77 -14.61 -21.19 0.95
N THR A 78 -13.75 -20.96 -0.04
CA THR A 78 -12.34 -20.53 0.13
C THR A 78 -12.18 -19.03 0.33
N ASN A 79 -13.24 -18.22 0.18
CA ASN A 79 -13.17 -16.78 0.43
C ASN A 79 -12.66 -16.49 1.86
N PRO A 80 -11.90 -15.39 2.06
CA PRO A 80 -11.53 -14.91 3.40
C PRO A 80 -12.75 -14.67 4.30
N ASP A 81 -12.57 -14.74 5.61
CA ASP A 81 -13.70 -14.67 6.56
C ASP A 81 -14.41 -13.30 6.55
N ASN A 82 -13.68 -12.21 6.33
CA ASN A 82 -14.26 -10.88 6.15
C ASN A 82 -15.14 -10.81 4.87
N VAL A 83 -14.74 -11.47 3.78
CA VAL A 83 -15.53 -11.58 2.55
C VAL A 83 -16.80 -12.41 2.81
N LYS A 84 -16.68 -13.55 3.45
CA LYS A 84 -17.84 -14.39 3.85
C LYS A 84 -18.82 -13.60 4.74
N ARG A 85 -18.30 -12.75 5.63
CA ARG A 85 -19.16 -11.87 6.43
C ARG A 85 -19.92 -10.90 5.55
N VAL A 86 -19.26 -10.25 4.59
CA VAL A 86 -19.95 -9.38 3.63
C VAL A 86 -21.04 -10.14 2.88
N GLU A 87 -20.75 -11.31 2.33
CA GLU A 87 -21.74 -12.15 1.62
C GLU A 87 -22.96 -12.48 2.49
N ARG A 88 -22.79 -12.61 3.81
CA ARG A 88 -23.88 -12.87 4.77
C ARG A 88 -24.68 -11.61 5.11
N VAL A 89 -24.02 -10.47 5.39
CA VAL A 89 -24.69 -9.26 5.90
C VAL A 89 -25.09 -8.28 4.80
N PHE A 90 -24.49 -8.38 3.62
CA PHE A 90 -24.70 -7.56 2.43
C PHE A 90 -24.53 -8.41 1.16
N PRO A 91 -25.45 -9.37 0.91
CA PRO A 91 -25.36 -10.27 -0.25
C PRO A 91 -25.50 -9.53 -1.59
N GLU A 92 -25.24 -10.24 -2.68
CA GLU A 92 -25.30 -9.67 -4.04
C GLU A 92 -26.66 -9.04 -4.39
N THR A 93 -27.74 -9.52 -3.78
CA THR A 93 -29.08 -8.93 -3.93
C THR A 93 -29.13 -7.50 -3.40
N GLU A 94 -28.48 -7.22 -2.27
CA GLU A 94 -28.38 -5.87 -1.70
C GLU A 94 -27.45 -4.97 -2.51
N TRP A 95 -26.34 -5.53 -2.98
CA TRP A 95 -25.47 -4.86 -3.94
C TRP A 95 -26.27 -4.41 -5.17
N ASN A 96 -26.96 -5.33 -5.82
CA ASN A 96 -27.76 -5.04 -7.02
C ASN A 96 -28.86 -4.03 -6.74
N TYR A 97 -29.44 -4.02 -5.54
CA TYR A 97 -30.44 -3.06 -5.13
C TYR A 97 -29.89 -1.62 -5.05
N LEU A 98 -28.66 -1.44 -4.60
CA LEU A 98 -28.02 -0.12 -4.49
C LEU A 98 -27.24 0.32 -5.75
N THR A 99 -27.08 -0.55 -6.73
CA THR A 99 -26.18 -0.31 -7.88
C THR A 99 -26.89 -0.44 -9.22
N GLN A 100 -28.21 -0.22 -9.26
CA GLN A 100 -29.01 -0.38 -10.49
C GLN A 100 -28.61 0.59 -11.62
N MET A 101 -28.00 1.74 -11.26
CA MET A 101 -27.49 2.74 -12.21
C MET A 101 -25.95 2.76 -12.27
N ALA A 102 -25.29 1.86 -11.56
CA ALA A 102 -23.83 1.86 -11.49
C ALA A 102 -23.18 1.61 -12.87
N ALA A 103 -22.01 2.22 -13.08
CA ALA A 103 -21.19 1.91 -14.24
C ALA A 103 -20.80 0.41 -14.24
N PRO A 104 -20.70 -0.21 -15.44
CA PRO A 104 -20.48 -1.65 -15.56
C PRO A 104 -19.14 -2.13 -14.98
N GLU A 105 -18.21 -1.21 -14.76
CA GLU A 105 -16.95 -1.48 -14.09
C GLU A 105 -17.12 -1.79 -12.60
N TYR A 106 -18.23 -1.44 -11.97
CA TYR A 106 -18.53 -1.78 -10.59
C TYR A 106 -19.35 -3.06 -10.52
N THR A 107 -18.73 -4.13 -10.04
CA THR A 107 -19.39 -5.42 -9.90
C THR A 107 -19.30 -5.94 -8.47
N TYR A 108 -20.22 -6.82 -8.07
CA TYR A 108 -20.18 -7.45 -6.75
C TYR A 108 -18.87 -8.23 -6.53
N THR A 109 -18.37 -8.94 -7.55
CA THR A 109 -17.07 -9.62 -7.46
C THR A 109 -15.93 -8.65 -7.18
N ARG A 110 -15.89 -7.50 -7.86
CA ARG A 110 -14.88 -6.45 -7.60
C ARG A 110 -15.03 -5.85 -6.19
N PHE A 111 -16.25 -5.72 -5.70
CA PHE A 111 -16.51 -5.30 -4.32
C PHE A 111 -15.95 -6.31 -3.32
N LEU A 112 -16.23 -7.58 -3.48
CA LEU A 112 -15.69 -8.64 -2.62
C LEU A 112 -14.16 -8.69 -2.67
N ARG A 113 -13.55 -8.50 -3.83
CA ARG A 113 -12.08 -8.40 -3.99
C ARG A 113 -11.50 -7.20 -3.25
N ALA A 114 -12.12 -6.04 -3.37
CA ALA A 114 -11.72 -4.84 -2.65
C ALA A 114 -11.76 -5.04 -1.13
N ILE A 115 -12.82 -5.68 -0.63
CA ILE A 115 -12.95 -6.07 0.79
C ILE A 115 -11.88 -7.08 1.19
N GLY A 116 -11.68 -8.12 0.37
CA GLY A 116 -10.71 -9.19 0.65
C GLY A 116 -9.26 -8.72 0.67
N LYS A 117 -8.93 -7.61 -0.02
CA LYS A 117 -7.61 -7.00 0.05
C LYS A 117 -7.29 -6.48 1.46
N PHE A 118 -8.30 -6.02 2.20
CA PHE A 118 -8.16 -5.42 3.52
C PHE A 118 -8.90 -6.23 4.59
N PRO A 119 -8.26 -7.23 5.24
CA PRO A 119 -8.91 -8.10 6.23
C PRO A 119 -9.56 -7.38 7.40
N ALA A 120 -9.15 -6.15 7.71
CA ALA A 120 -9.74 -5.35 8.79
C ALA A 120 -11.14 -4.81 8.44
N PHE A 121 -11.42 -4.53 7.15
CA PHE A 121 -12.75 -4.13 6.75
C PHE A 121 -13.70 -5.34 6.84
N CYS A 122 -14.74 -5.23 7.64
CA CYS A 122 -15.60 -6.36 8.02
C CYS A 122 -14.84 -7.50 8.74
N GLY A 123 -13.73 -7.19 9.43
CA GLY A 123 -12.92 -8.15 10.16
C GLY A 123 -13.56 -8.65 11.46
N GLU A 124 -12.86 -9.53 12.16
CA GLU A 124 -13.26 -10.06 13.45
C GLU A 124 -12.90 -9.12 14.60
N TYR A 125 -13.71 -9.15 15.67
CA TYR A 125 -13.44 -8.47 16.92
C TYR A 125 -13.36 -9.51 18.06
N THR A 126 -12.28 -9.48 18.82
CA THR A 126 -12.05 -10.43 19.93
C THR A 126 -12.50 -9.91 21.30
N ASP A 127 -13.01 -8.67 21.33
CA ASP A 127 -13.42 -7.94 22.54
C ASP A 127 -14.95 -7.94 22.78
N GLY A 128 -15.69 -8.73 22.00
CA GLY A 128 -17.13 -8.90 22.12
C GLY A 128 -17.97 -7.87 21.37
N ARG A 129 -17.36 -6.99 20.56
CA ARG A 129 -18.10 -6.12 19.63
C ARG A 129 -18.79 -6.97 18.56
N ASP A 130 -19.99 -6.53 18.13
CA ASP A 130 -20.75 -7.18 17.08
C ASP A 130 -20.14 -6.88 15.70
N ALA A 131 -19.34 -7.81 15.21
CA ALA A 131 -18.64 -7.70 13.93
C ALA A 131 -19.61 -7.59 12.72
N ASP A 132 -20.76 -8.25 12.77
CA ASP A 132 -21.76 -8.20 11.69
C ASP A 132 -22.45 -6.84 11.64
N ALA A 133 -22.81 -6.29 12.79
CA ALA A 133 -23.41 -4.95 12.88
C ALA A 133 -22.43 -3.85 12.45
N ILE A 134 -21.15 -3.96 12.87
CA ILE A 134 -20.08 -3.02 12.47
C ILE A 134 -19.82 -3.12 10.96
N CYS A 135 -19.73 -4.33 10.41
CA CYS A 135 -19.56 -4.54 8.97
C CYS A 135 -20.70 -3.89 8.18
N LYS A 136 -21.96 -4.17 8.54
CA LYS A 136 -23.13 -3.60 7.87
C LYS A 136 -23.12 -2.07 7.93
N LYS A 137 -22.82 -1.49 9.10
CA LYS A 137 -22.74 -0.04 9.29
C LYS A 137 -21.60 0.58 8.46
N SER A 138 -20.44 -0.09 8.37
CA SER A 138 -19.32 0.37 7.57
C SER A 138 -19.65 0.39 6.07
N ILE A 139 -20.30 -0.66 5.56
CA ILE A 139 -20.75 -0.73 4.17
C ILE A 139 -21.75 0.41 3.88
N VAL A 140 -22.76 0.58 4.71
CA VAL A 140 -23.79 1.63 4.57
C VAL A 140 -23.12 3.02 4.61
N THR A 141 -22.17 3.25 5.50
CA THR A 141 -21.38 4.49 5.54
C THR A 141 -20.61 4.72 4.24
N ALA A 142 -19.96 3.69 3.72
CA ALA A 142 -19.22 3.78 2.46
C ALA A 142 -20.17 4.13 1.30
N PHE A 143 -21.34 3.48 1.21
CA PHE A 143 -22.33 3.77 0.17
C PHE A 143 -22.88 5.19 0.24
N ALA A 144 -23.11 5.76 1.43
CA ALA A 144 -23.51 7.16 1.57
C ALA A 144 -22.46 8.12 0.96
N HIS A 145 -21.17 7.81 1.17
CA HIS A 145 -20.10 8.56 0.54
C HIS A 145 -20.01 8.29 -0.97
N PHE A 146 -20.17 7.05 -1.44
CA PHE A 146 -20.16 6.71 -2.86
C PHE A 146 -21.28 7.41 -3.62
N SER A 147 -22.48 7.49 -3.02
CA SER A 147 -23.61 8.21 -3.62
C SER A 147 -23.31 9.71 -3.80
N GLN A 148 -22.51 10.32 -2.92
CA GLN A 148 -22.11 11.71 -3.09
C GLN A 148 -20.95 11.87 -4.07
N GLU A 149 -19.92 11.00 -4.04
CA GLU A 149 -18.73 11.15 -4.87
C GLU A 149 -18.97 10.78 -6.34
N THR A 150 -19.78 9.76 -6.59
CA THR A 150 -19.93 9.11 -7.90
C THR A 150 -21.37 8.82 -8.29
N GLY A 151 -22.34 9.30 -7.53
CA GLY A 151 -23.76 9.03 -7.76
C GLY A 151 -24.35 9.83 -8.92
N GLY A 152 -25.58 9.44 -9.29
CA GLY A 152 -26.33 10.11 -10.36
C GLY A 152 -26.93 11.47 -9.94
N HIS A 153 -27.24 11.65 -8.66
CA HIS A 153 -27.89 12.85 -8.10
C HIS A 153 -29.16 13.27 -8.83
N ILE A 154 -29.91 12.30 -9.34
CA ILE A 154 -31.10 12.54 -10.17
C ILE A 154 -32.33 12.41 -9.29
N SER A 155 -33.10 13.50 -9.17
CA SER A 155 -34.36 13.50 -8.42
C SER A 155 -35.30 12.39 -8.89
N ILE A 156 -36.04 11.78 -7.97
CA ILE A 156 -37.07 10.79 -8.26
C ILE A 156 -38.17 11.38 -9.16
N GLU A 157 -38.37 12.70 -9.11
CA GLU A 157 -39.33 13.40 -9.94
C GLU A 157 -38.91 13.54 -11.41
N ASN A 158 -37.60 13.38 -11.68
CA ASN A 158 -37.05 13.42 -13.05
C ASN A 158 -37.18 12.06 -13.74
N VAL A 159 -38.38 11.71 -14.14
CA VAL A 159 -38.71 10.42 -14.77
C VAL A 159 -37.92 10.18 -16.08
N SER A 160 -37.48 11.25 -16.76
CA SER A 160 -36.67 11.11 -18.00
C SER A 160 -35.31 10.50 -17.74
N ASP A 161 -34.60 10.98 -16.72
CA ASP A 161 -33.24 10.59 -16.42
C ASP A 161 -33.17 9.54 -15.30
N ASN A 162 -34.28 9.38 -14.56
CA ASN A 162 -34.46 8.36 -13.52
C ASN A 162 -35.72 7.51 -13.80
N PRO A 163 -35.76 6.76 -14.89
CA PRO A 163 -36.94 5.97 -15.29
C PRO A 163 -37.26 4.82 -14.32
N LEU A 164 -36.31 4.44 -13.47
CA LEU A 164 -36.51 3.41 -12.43
C LEU A 164 -37.15 3.97 -11.16
N GLY A 165 -37.28 5.30 -11.03
CA GLY A 165 -37.82 5.94 -9.85
C GLY A 165 -37.01 5.69 -8.58
N LEU A 166 -35.68 5.65 -8.70
CA LEU A 166 -34.78 5.40 -7.59
C LEU A 166 -34.58 6.65 -6.75
N GLU A 167 -34.57 6.47 -5.45
CA GLU A 167 -34.08 7.50 -4.53
C GLU A 167 -32.61 7.82 -4.80
N GLU A 168 -32.17 9.05 -4.56
CA GLU A 168 -30.80 9.43 -4.86
C GLU A 168 -29.73 8.60 -4.10
N TRP A 169 -30.05 8.12 -2.89
CA TRP A 169 -29.17 7.22 -2.13
C TRP A 169 -29.01 5.81 -2.75
N GLN A 170 -29.88 5.43 -3.70
CA GLN A 170 -29.80 4.19 -4.49
C GLN A 170 -29.03 4.38 -5.81
N GLN A 171 -28.49 5.56 -6.06
CA GLN A 171 -27.81 5.90 -7.31
C GLN A 171 -26.29 5.99 -7.13
N ALA A 172 -25.71 5.19 -6.25
CA ALA A 172 -24.27 5.13 -6.06
C ALA A 172 -23.52 4.57 -7.29
N LEU A 173 -22.27 4.96 -7.46
CA LEU A 173 -21.33 4.33 -8.41
C LEU A 173 -21.70 4.52 -9.90
N VAL A 174 -22.40 5.59 -10.25
CA VAL A 174 -22.74 5.92 -11.65
C VAL A 174 -21.50 6.31 -12.46
N HIS A 175 -20.56 6.99 -11.83
CA HIS A 175 -19.35 7.49 -12.48
C HIS A 175 -18.10 6.78 -11.94
N VAL A 176 -17.38 6.07 -12.82
CA VAL A 176 -16.10 5.46 -12.44
C VAL A 176 -14.91 6.38 -12.73
N ARG A 177 -15.09 7.34 -13.62
CA ARG A 177 -14.14 8.41 -13.97
C ARG A 177 -14.79 9.76 -13.73
N GLU A 178 -13.98 10.72 -13.34
CA GLU A 178 -14.43 12.10 -13.17
C GLU A 178 -15.03 12.67 -14.45
N MET A 179 -16.18 13.32 -14.32
CA MET A 179 -16.90 13.88 -15.48
C MET A 179 -16.02 14.89 -16.23
N GLY A 180 -16.02 14.77 -17.56
CA GLY A 180 -15.23 15.64 -18.43
C GLY A 180 -13.79 15.17 -18.67
N TRP A 181 -13.37 14.06 -18.06
CA TRP A 181 -12.06 13.45 -18.27
C TRP A 181 -12.17 12.07 -18.91
N SER A 182 -11.19 11.75 -19.77
CA SER A 182 -11.06 10.43 -20.40
C SER A 182 -9.60 9.97 -20.41
N GLU A 183 -9.39 8.66 -20.55
CA GLU A 183 -8.04 8.10 -20.62
C GLU A 183 -7.26 8.70 -21.81
N GLY A 184 -5.95 8.88 -21.58
CA GLY A 184 -5.06 9.54 -22.54
C GLY A 184 -5.10 11.07 -22.50
N GLN A 185 -5.93 11.68 -21.65
CA GLN A 185 -5.90 13.12 -21.43
C GLN A 185 -5.01 13.45 -20.23
N PRO A 186 -4.00 14.33 -20.36
CA PRO A 186 -3.26 14.83 -19.22
C PRO A 186 -4.17 15.69 -18.34
N GLY A 187 -4.40 15.26 -17.10
CA GLY A 187 -5.21 15.97 -16.15
C GLY A 187 -4.69 15.81 -14.73
N TYR A 188 -4.89 16.83 -13.90
CA TYR A 188 -4.35 16.88 -12.53
C TYR A 188 -2.81 16.76 -12.47
N THR A 189 -2.13 17.27 -13.51
CA THR A 189 -0.68 17.26 -13.65
C THR A 189 -0.01 18.50 -13.09
N THR A 190 -0.75 19.55 -12.71
CA THR A 190 -0.20 20.74 -12.07
C THR A 190 0.53 20.41 -10.76
N ALA A 191 0.08 19.44 -10.02
CA ALA A 191 0.77 18.96 -8.82
C ALA A 191 2.12 18.28 -9.12
N CYS A 192 2.34 17.82 -10.37
CA CYS A 192 3.58 17.15 -10.78
C CYS A 192 4.83 18.02 -10.71
N GLY A 193 4.73 19.30 -10.40
CA GLY A 193 5.88 20.22 -10.27
C GLY A 193 5.82 21.12 -9.05
N GLN A 194 4.85 20.92 -8.14
CA GLN A 194 4.62 21.84 -7.03
C GLN A 194 5.43 21.50 -5.77
N ASP A 195 5.52 20.22 -5.40
CA ASP A 195 6.22 19.78 -4.20
C ASP A 195 7.34 18.79 -4.54
N ASP A 196 8.58 19.19 -4.28
CA ASP A 196 9.78 18.42 -4.62
C ASP A 196 9.76 17.00 -4.04
N TRP A 197 9.31 16.83 -2.79
CA TRP A 197 9.33 15.53 -2.14
C TRP A 197 8.29 14.56 -2.73
N GLN A 198 7.10 15.05 -3.12
CA GLN A 198 6.07 14.23 -3.78
C GLN A 198 6.54 13.76 -5.15
N ASN A 199 7.19 14.65 -5.89
CA ASN A 199 7.74 14.31 -7.20
C ASN A 199 8.95 13.38 -7.13
N LYS A 200 9.75 13.46 -6.08
CA LYS A 200 10.86 12.53 -5.87
C LYS A 200 10.38 11.13 -5.54
N ARG A 201 9.39 11.01 -4.66
CA ARG A 201 8.87 9.70 -4.27
C ARG A 201 7.93 9.11 -5.33
N TRP A 202 7.03 9.92 -5.88
CA TRP A 202 6.00 9.49 -6.81
C TRP A 202 6.00 10.36 -8.08
N PRO A 203 7.00 10.22 -8.93
CA PRO A 203 7.12 11.05 -10.13
C PRO A 203 5.96 10.81 -11.08
N CYS A 204 5.44 11.88 -11.69
CA CYS A 204 4.45 11.74 -12.74
C CYS A 204 5.05 11.06 -13.97
N ALA A 205 4.34 10.08 -14.52
CA ALA A 205 4.70 9.46 -15.78
C ALA A 205 4.28 10.36 -16.96
N GLU A 206 5.08 10.38 -18.01
CA GLU A 206 4.82 11.18 -19.20
C GLU A 206 3.49 10.78 -19.87
N GLY A 207 2.69 11.76 -20.21
CA GLY A 207 1.41 11.55 -20.91
C GLY A 207 0.26 11.04 -20.03
N GLN A 208 0.50 10.77 -18.75
CA GLN A 208 -0.54 10.27 -17.84
C GLN A 208 -1.31 11.41 -17.17
N GLY A 209 -2.61 11.17 -16.92
CA GLY A 209 -3.50 12.05 -16.18
C GLY A 209 -3.98 11.41 -14.90
N TYR A 210 -3.90 12.17 -13.77
CA TYR A 210 -4.24 11.69 -12.43
C TYR A 210 -5.54 12.30 -11.92
N PHE A 211 -6.54 12.38 -12.81
CA PHE A 211 -7.90 12.82 -12.45
C PHE A 211 -8.64 11.74 -11.65
N GLY A 212 -9.80 12.09 -11.10
CA GLY A 212 -10.58 11.23 -10.21
C GLY A 212 -11.02 9.91 -10.85
N ARG A 213 -10.69 8.78 -10.21
CA ARG A 213 -11.13 7.43 -10.62
C ARG A 213 -11.60 6.61 -9.43
N GLY A 214 -12.55 5.72 -9.69
CA GLY A 214 -13.10 4.81 -8.70
C GLY A 214 -14.08 5.45 -7.73
N ALA A 215 -14.60 4.67 -6.79
CA ALA A 215 -15.68 5.05 -5.87
C ALA A 215 -15.35 6.22 -4.93
N LYS A 216 -14.04 6.49 -4.69
CA LYS A 216 -13.54 7.60 -3.88
C LYS A 216 -13.09 8.79 -4.72
N GLN A 217 -13.04 8.65 -6.07
CA GLN A 217 -12.46 9.66 -6.96
C GLN A 217 -10.99 9.94 -6.59
N LEU A 218 -10.17 8.85 -6.55
CA LEU A 218 -8.73 8.95 -6.29
C LEU A 218 -8.09 9.89 -7.30
N SER A 219 -7.47 10.98 -6.84
CA SER A 219 -6.91 12.06 -7.68
C SER A 219 -5.49 12.40 -7.23
N TYR A 220 -4.71 13.00 -8.10
CA TYR A 220 -3.31 13.41 -7.92
C TYR A 220 -2.30 12.27 -7.86
N HIS A 221 -1.15 12.46 -8.52
CA HIS A 221 -0.09 11.46 -8.67
C HIS A 221 0.40 10.87 -7.32
N PHE A 222 0.53 11.70 -6.29
CA PHE A 222 0.98 11.24 -4.97
C PHE A 222 0.00 10.27 -4.30
N ASN A 223 -1.32 10.43 -4.51
CA ASN A 223 -2.31 9.47 -4.02
C ASN A 223 -2.29 8.18 -4.86
N TYR A 224 -2.09 8.28 -6.19
CA TYR A 224 -1.92 7.10 -7.04
C TYR A 224 -0.65 6.32 -6.66
N GLY A 225 0.47 7.02 -6.44
CA GLY A 225 1.73 6.40 -6.03
C GLY A 225 1.63 5.70 -4.68
N ALA A 226 1.10 6.40 -3.66
CA ALA A 226 0.91 5.82 -2.33
C ALA A 226 -0.06 4.63 -2.34
N PHE A 227 -1.16 4.72 -3.10
CA PHE A 227 -2.09 3.60 -3.26
C PHE A 227 -1.44 2.43 -4.02
N SER A 228 -0.62 2.70 -5.03
CA SER A 228 0.13 1.69 -5.76
C SER A 228 1.07 0.92 -4.84
N GLU A 229 1.84 1.60 -3.99
CA GLU A 229 2.73 0.95 -3.03
C GLU A 229 1.98 -0.04 -2.12
N VAL A 230 0.79 0.32 -1.66
CA VAL A 230 -0.05 -0.57 -0.82
C VAL A 230 -0.62 -1.74 -1.62
N MET A 231 -0.96 -1.55 -2.90
CA MET A 231 -1.57 -2.58 -3.74
C MET A 231 -0.54 -3.54 -4.36
N PHE A 232 0.69 -3.09 -4.57
CA PHE A 232 1.72 -3.78 -5.36
C PHE A 232 3.07 -3.86 -4.61
N ASP A 233 3.02 -4.23 -3.33
CA ASP A 233 4.17 -4.59 -2.49
C ASP A 233 5.31 -3.54 -2.52
N GLY A 234 4.95 -2.25 -2.46
CA GLY A 234 5.88 -1.12 -2.45
C GLY A 234 6.18 -0.53 -3.83
N ASP A 235 5.62 -1.06 -4.92
CA ASP A 235 5.82 -0.51 -6.27
C ASP A 235 4.84 0.62 -6.59
N ALA A 236 5.30 1.86 -6.47
CA ALA A 236 4.54 3.04 -6.86
C ALA A 236 4.30 3.14 -8.38
N THR A 237 5.17 2.53 -9.20
CA THR A 237 5.22 2.76 -10.65
C THR A 237 4.04 2.14 -11.39
N VAL A 238 3.42 1.11 -10.84
CA VAL A 238 2.30 0.41 -11.47
C VAL A 238 1.15 1.38 -11.79
N LEU A 239 0.65 2.11 -10.80
CA LEU A 239 -0.45 3.06 -11.00
C LEU A 239 0.02 4.43 -11.48
N LEU A 240 1.27 4.81 -11.26
CA LEU A 240 1.81 6.03 -11.86
C LEU A 240 1.90 5.90 -13.37
N ASN A 241 2.31 4.74 -13.88
CA ASN A 241 2.38 4.49 -15.31
C ASN A 241 1.02 4.10 -15.95
N ASN A 242 0.11 3.52 -15.16
CA ASN A 242 -1.17 3.03 -15.65
C ASN A 242 -2.33 3.45 -14.73
N PRO A 243 -2.62 4.75 -14.58
CA PRO A 243 -3.65 5.23 -13.65
C PRO A 243 -5.06 4.72 -14.00
N GLY A 244 -5.31 4.37 -15.26
CA GLY A 244 -6.57 3.77 -15.73
C GLY A 244 -6.96 2.47 -15.01
N LEU A 245 -5.97 1.70 -14.50
CA LEU A 245 -6.24 0.48 -13.73
C LEU A 245 -7.14 0.71 -12.52
N VAL A 246 -7.10 1.92 -11.93
CA VAL A 246 -7.98 2.28 -10.81
C VAL A 246 -9.45 2.28 -11.25
N ALA A 247 -9.77 2.66 -12.47
CA ALA A 247 -11.15 2.59 -12.99
C ALA A 247 -11.51 1.18 -13.48
N ASP A 248 -10.58 0.51 -14.16
CA ASP A 248 -10.88 -0.67 -14.97
C ASP A 248 -10.79 -2.01 -14.22
N SER A 249 -10.35 -2.00 -12.96
CA SER A 249 -10.21 -3.20 -12.14
C SER A 249 -10.93 -3.09 -10.80
N TRP A 250 -10.80 -4.10 -9.93
CA TRP A 250 -11.32 -4.06 -8.55
C TRP A 250 -10.68 -2.94 -7.69
N LEU A 251 -9.61 -2.31 -8.18
CA LEU A 251 -9.00 -1.15 -7.55
C LEU A 251 -9.95 0.06 -7.48
N ASN A 252 -11.00 0.09 -8.32
CA ASN A 252 -12.01 1.14 -8.31
C ASN A 252 -12.77 1.23 -6.97
N LEU A 253 -12.93 0.12 -6.27
CA LEU A 253 -13.52 0.04 -4.94
C LEU A 253 -12.45 -0.06 -3.85
N ALA A 254 -11.32 -0.72 -4.14
CA ALA A 254 -10.24 -0.88 -3.16
C ALA A 254 -9.63 0.47 -2.74
N SER A 255 -9.55 1.45 -3.63
CA SER A 255 -9.08 2.81 -3.30
C SER A 255 -9.95 3.49 -2.24
N ALA A 256 -11.27 3.24 -2.28
CA ALA A 256 -12.19 3.76 -1.31
C ALA A 256 -12.08 3.03 0.05
N ILE A 257 -11.89 1.70 0.04
CA ILE A 257 -11.68 0.93 1.27
C ILE A 257 -10.34 1.31 1.92
N TRP A 258 -9.27 1.46 1.13
CA TRP A 258 -7.99 1.96 1.62
C TRP A 258 -8.14 3.32 2.32
N PHE A 259 -8.79 4.28 1.68
CA PHE A 259 -9.07 5.59 2.28
C PHE A 259 -9.87 5.48 3.59
N PHE A 260 -10.86 4.60 3.63
CA PHE A 260 -11.72 4.37 4.79
C PHE A 260 -10.95 3.83 6.00
N LEU A 261 -9.86 3.11 5.77
CA LEU A 261 -9.01 2.49 6.77
C LEU A 261 -7.80 3.34 7.16
N THR A 262 -7.40 4.30 6.31
CA THR A 262 -6.15 5.05 6.49
C THR A 262 -6.38 6.27 7.38
N PRO A 263 -5.74 6.35 8.56
CA PRO A 263 -5.72 7.58 9.34
C PRO A 263 -4.80 8.60 8.68
N GLN A 264 -5.15 9.87 8.79
CA GLN A 264 -4.34 11.01 8.33
C GLN A 264 -4.29 12.05 9.44
N ALA A 265 -3.36 11.89 10.37
CA ALA A 265 -3.32 12.73 11.56
C ALA A 265 -3.57 14.23 11.26
N PRO A 266 -4.44 14.92 12.00
CA PRO A 266 -5.17 14.45 13.18
C PRO A 266 -6.46 13.65 12.91
N LYS A 267 -6.77 13.32 11.65
CA LYS A 267 -7.99 12.59 11.26
C LYS A 267 -7.88 11.11 11.60
N PRO A 268 -8.85 10.52 12.31
CA PRO A 268 -8.90 9.07 12.52
C PRO A 268 -9.29 8.33 11.22
N ALA A 269 -9.03 7.03 11.18
CA ALA A 269 -9.65 6.17 10.16
C ALA A 269 -11.18 6.14 10.34
N MET A 270 -11.94 6.16 9.23
CA MET A 270 -13.41 6.11 9.31
C MET A 270 -13.90 4.83 9.98
N LEU A 271 -13.25 3.68 9.73
CA LEU A 271 -13.57 2.44 10.42
C LEU A 271 -13.52 2.61 11.93
N HIS A 272 -12.48 3.28 12.45
CA HIS A 272 -12.30 3.45 13.89
C HIS A 272 -13.29 4.45 14.51
N VAL A 273 -13.87 5.34 13.74
CA VAL A 273 -15.01 6.16 14.16
C VAL A 273 -16.27 5.28 14.35
N ILE A 274 -16.51 4.36 13.43
CA ILE A 274 -17.71 3.51 13.40
C ILE A 274 -17.63 2.42 14.47
N ASP A 275 -16.50 1.73 14.56
CA ASP A 275 -16.30 0.63 15.50
C ASP A 275 -15.88 1.11 16.91
N ARG A 276 -15.67 2.43 17.06
CA ARG A 276 -15.28 3.09 18.33
C ARG A 276 -13.92 2.67 18.86
N THR A 277 -13.05 2.19 18.01
CA THR A 277 -11.63 1.99 18.35
C THR A 277 -10.92 3.32 18.57
N TRP A 278 -11.24 4.34 17.76
CA TRP A 278 -10.84 5.72 18.04
C TRP A 278 -11.71 6.32 19.15
N VAL A 279 -11.08 6.99 20.09
CA VAL A 279 -11.73 7.71 21.18
C VAL A 279 -11.42 9.20 21.02
N PRO A 280 -12.45 10.06 20.86
CA PRO A 280 -12.20 11.49 20.70
C PRO A 280 -11.46 12.07 21.90
N SER A 281 -10.37 12.79 21.64
CA SER A 281 -9.63 13.55 22.64
C SER A 281 -10.48 14.71 23.19
N GLN A 282 -10.03 15.35 24.28
CA GLN A 282 -10.73 16.52 24.80
C GLN A 282 -10.73 17.67 23.80
N ARG A 283 -9.63 17.86 23.07
CA ARG A 283 -9.50 18.86 22.00
C ARG A 283 -10.55 18.65 20.89
N GLU A 284 -10.75 17.41 20.48
CA GLU A 284 -11.73 17.06 19.46
C GLU A 284 -13.16 17.27 19.97
N LYS A 285 -13.44 16.88 21.21
CA LYS A 285 -14.75 17.15 21.86
C LYS A 285 -15.05 18.65 21.96
N ASP A 286 -14.06 19.46 22.34
CA ASP A 286 -14.18 20.92 22.42
C ASP A 286 -14.38 21.54 21.03
N ALA A 287 -13.91 20.89 19.97
CA ALA A 287 -14.13 21.22 18.57
C ALA A 287 -15.45 20.66 18.00
N GLY A 288 -16.30 20.04 18.82
CA GLY A 288 -17.55 19.43 18.42
C GLY A 288 -17.42 18.08 17.70
N ILE A 289 -16.22 17.51 17.65
CA ILE A 289 -15.93 16.25 16.96
C ILE A 289 -16.16 15.08 17.91
N GLY A 290 -16.98 14.13 17.49
CA GLY A 290 -17.34 12.94 18.25
C GLY A 290 -17.67 11.77 17.33
N TYR A 291 -18.40 10.79 17.85
CA TYR A 291 -18.83 9.65 17.05
C TYR A 291 -19.93 10.02 16.06
N GLY A 292 -20.09 9.23 15.01
CA GLY A 292 -21.18 9.30 14.06
C GLY A 292 -20.76 9.67 12.65
N PHE A 293 -21.73 9.68 11.76
CA PHE A 293 -21.52 9.92 10.34
C PHE A 293 -20.93 11.32 10.04
N GLY A 294 -21.30 12.33 10.84
CA GLY A 294 -20.74 13.68 10.70
C GLY A 294 -19.22 13.71 10.78
N THR A 295 -18.61 12.90 11.64
CA THR A 295 -17.15 12.82 11.72
C THR A 295 -16.54 12.15 10.50
N THR A 296 -17.20 11.19 9.87
CA THR A 296 -16.74 10.61 8.60
C THR A 296 -16.80 11.63 7.45
N ILE A 297 -17.76 12.56 7.47
CA ILE A 297 -17.79 13.72 6.55
C ILE A 297 -16.58 14.62 6.80
N ASN A 298 -16.27 14.90 8.07
CA ASN A 298 -15.11 15.72 8.44
C ASN A 298 -13.77 15.08 8.03
N VAL A 299 -13.70 13.75 8.10
CA VAL A 299 -12.52 12.99 7.62
C VAL A 299 -12.36 13.13 6.11
N ILE A 300 -13.43 12.91 5.33
CA ILE A 300 -13.33 12.87 3.86
C ILE A 300 -13.14 14.26 3.26
N ASN A 301 -13.92 15.26 3.71
CA ASN A 301 -13.96 16.56 3.04
C ASN A 301 -14.26 17.74 3.99
N GLY A 302 -13.85 17.61 5.27
CA GLY A 302 -14.24 18.55 6.33
C GLY A 302 -13.95 20.02 6.03
N GLY A 303 -12.86 20.33 5.34
CA GLY A 303 -12.46 21.71 5.03
C GLY A 303 -13.50 22.49 4.21
N ILE A 304 -14.29 21.81 3.40
CA ILE A 304 -15.29 22.45 2.53
C ILE A 304 -16.74 22.05 2.86
N GLU A 305 -16.94 21.00 3.65
CA GLU A 305 -18.27 20.47 3.97
C GLU A 305 -18.68 20.67 5.44
N CYS A 306 -17.74 20.83 6.38
CA CYS A 306 -18.05 20.96 7.80
C CYS A 306 -17.99 22.42 8.30
N GLY A 307 -18.57 22.66 9.48
CA GLY A 307 -18.73 23.99 10.06
C GLY A 307 -20.03 24.70 9.65
N GLU A 308 -20.48 25.62 10.50
CA GLU A 308 -21.77 26.30 10.34
C GLU A 308 -21.92 27.02 8.99
N GLN A 309 -20.81 27.57 8.45
CA GLN A 309 -20.79 28.26 7.16
C GLN A 309 -21.05 27.35 5.94
N ASN A 310 -21.00 26.05 6.13
CA ASN A 310 -21.13 25.06 5.06
C ASN A 310 -22.44 24.24 5.15
N LYS A 311 -23.26 24.44 6.18
CA LYS A 311 -24.42 23.60 6.50
C LYS A 311 -25.48 23.51 5.38
N ASP A 312 -25.61 24.55 4.57
CA ASP A 312 -26.58 24.64 3.48
C ASP A 312 -25.98 24.32 2.10
N LYS A 313 -24.71 23.87 2.04
CA LYS A 313 -24.11 23.43 0.78
C LYS A 313 -24.69 22.08 0.34
N GLY A 314 -24.81 21.89 -0.98
CA GLY A 314 -25.41 20.69 -1.55
C GLY A 314 -24.69 19.40 -1.13
N GLN A 315 -23.35 19.38 -1.16
CA GLN A 315 -22.57 18.16 -0.88
C GLN A 315 -22.82 17.59 0.53
N PRO A 316 -22.64 18.34 1.63
CA PRO A 316 -22.89 17.78 2.96
C PRO A 316 -24.37 17.47 3.19
N VAL A 317 -25.30 18.29 2.69
CA VAL A 317 -26.73 18.02 2.77
C VAL A 317 -27.08 16.69 2.08
N ASN A 318 -26.55 16.46 0.90
CA ASN A 318 -26.75 15.22 0.16
C ASN A 318 -26.19 14.01 0.93
N ARG A 319 -24.94 14.09 1.45
CA ARG A 319 -24.35 12.98 2.22
C ARG A 319 -25.21 12.57 3.40
N ILE A 320 -25.73 13.57 4.15
CA ILE A 320 -26.57 13.33 5.32
C ILE A 320 -27.87 12.66 4.88
N ARG A 321 -28.54 13.20 3.86
CA ARG A 321 -29.77 12.64 3.32
C ARG A 321 -29.59 11.20 2.82
N TYR A 322 -28.49 10.93 2.13
CA TYR A 322 -28.16 9.56 1.67
C TYR A 322 -27.91 8.62 2.84
N TRP A 323 -27.17 9.08 3.84
CA TRP A 323 -26.96 8.32 5.07
C TRP A 323 -28.28 8.01 5.77
N GLU A 324 -29.16 8.98 5.94
CA GLU A 324 -30.46 8.82 6.60
C GLU A 324 -31.33 7.81 5.86
N GLY A 325 -31.44 7.90 4.54
CA GLY A 325 -32.19 6.95 3.72
C GLY A 325 -31.63 5.52 3.82
N LEU A 326 -30.31 5.36 3.77
CA LEU A 326 -29.65 4.06 3.93
C LEU A 326 -29.83 3.48 5.34
N VAL A 327 -29.70 4.32 6.39
CA VAL A 327 -29.89 3.91 7.79
C VAL A 327 -31.31 3.42 8.03
N GLU A 328 -32.30 4.14 7.51
CA GLU A 328 -33.71 3.76 7.60
C GLU A 328 -33.96 2.43 6.86
N ASN A 329 -33.53 2.33 5.60
CA ASN A 329 -33.71 1.12 4.79
C ASN A 329 -33.08 -0.13 5.41
N TYR A 330 -31.85 0.01 5.92
CA TYR A 330 -31.08 -1.11 6.49
C TYR A 330 -31.25 -1.28 8.01
N GLN A 331 -32.05 -0.43 8.65
CA GLN A 331 -32.31 -0.43 10.10
C GLN A 331 -31.00 -0.39 10.91
N ILE A 332 -30.07 0.48 10.52
CA ILE A 332 -28.78 0.63 11.20
C ILE A 332 -28.97 1.35 12.54
N PRO A 333 -28.54 0.76 13.66
CA PRO A 333 -28.63 1.43 14.94
C PRO A 333 -27.73 2.68 15.00
N VAL A 334 -28.34 3.83 15.30
CA VAL A 334 -27.62 5.08 15.59
C VAL A 334 -27.70 5.31 17.09
N LYS A 335 -26.54 5.43 17.75
CA LYS A 335 -26.48 5.64 19.20
C LYS A 335 -26.73 7.12 19.54
N SER A 336 -27.19 7.39 20.74
CA SER A 336 -27.54 8.75 21.19
C SER A 336 -26.37 9.72 21.28
N ASP A 337 -25.14 9.21 21.31
CA ASP A 337 -23.89 9.98 21.32
C ASP A 337 -23.25 10.11 19.93
N GLU A 338 -23.97 9.71 18.88
CA GLU A 338 -23.54 9.86 17.48
C GLU A 338 -24.21 11.09 16.85
N THR A 339 -23.41 11.87 16.11
CA THR A 339 -23.89 13.02 15.35
C THR A 339 -23.77 12.75 13.86
N ASN A 340 -24.89 12.82 13.12
CA ASN A 340 -24.91 12.55 11.67
C ASN A 340 -24.47 13.76 10.84
N THR A 341 -24.40 14.95 11.45
CA THR A 341 -24.00 16.19 10.80
C THR A 341 -22.64 16.66 11.30
N CYS A 342 -21.94 17.48 10.53
CA CYS A 342 -20.70 18.11 10.96
C CYS A 342 -20.76 19.66 11.02
N TRP A 343 -21.98 20.21 11.11
CA TRP A 343 -22.18 21.67 11.16
C TRP A 343 -21.51 22.34 12.36
N GLN A 344 -21.51 21.66 13.51
CA GLN A 344 -20.91 22.15 14.76
C GLN A 344 -19.48 21.67 14.95
N GLN A 345 -18.92 20.91 13.99
CA GLN A 345 -17.56 20.44 14.07
C GLN A 345 -16.60 21.45 13.43
N THR A 346 -15.51 21.73 14.12
CA THR A 346 -14.36 22.38 13.49
C THR A 346 -13.73 21.41 12.48
N PRO A 347 -13.48 21.81 11.22
CA PRO A 347 -12.73 20.97 10.29
C PRO A 347 -11.37 20.55 10.86
N TYR A 348 -10.97 19.30 10.67
CA TYR A 348 -9.68 18.79 11.18
C TYR A 348 -8.49 19.64 10.75
N GLY A 349 -8.47 20.14 9.51
CA GLY A 349 -7.42 21.03 9.01
C GLY A 349 -7.38 22.42 9.66
N SER A 350 -8.40 22.78 10.46
CA SER A 350 -8.49 24.05 11.20
C SER A 350 -8.26 23.90 12.71
N LEU A 351 -7.99 22.68 13.18
CA LEU A 351 -7.68 22.45 14.59
C LEU A 351 -6.36 23.12 14.98
N ASN A 352 -6.36 23.77 16.14
CA ASN A 352 -5.11 24.27 16.71
C ASN A 352 -4.32 23.12 17.34
N LEU A 353 -3.26 22.68 16.67
CA LEU A 353 -2.39 21.59 17.11
C LEU A 353 -1.10 22.08 17.77
N ASN A 354 -0.91 23.39 17.96
CA ASN A 354 0.29 23.93 18.58
C ASN A 354 0.45 23.41 20.00
N GLY A 355 1.57 22.73 20.26
CA GLY A 355 1.87 22.11 21.56
C GLY A 355 0.97 20.92 21.90
N ALA A 356 0.27 20.32 20.94
CA ALA A 356 -0.56 19.15 21.16
C ALA A 356 0.32 17.94 21.53
N THR A 357 -0.01 17.29 22.64
CA THR A 357 0.59 16.03 23.09
C THR A 357 -0.39 14.85 22.99
N ASP A 358 -1.62 15.14 22.58
CA ASP A 358 -2.76 14.22 22.44
C ASP A 358 -3.03 13.84 20.99
N VAL A 359 -2.14 14.22 20.05
CA VAL A 359 -2.23 13.88 18.64
C VAL A 359 -1.14 12.90 18.27
N LEU A 360 -1.55 11.77 17.73
CA LEU A 360 -0.64 10.76 17.20
C LEU A 360 -0.40 11.07 15.71
N TYR A 361 0.79 11.54 15.40
CA TYR A 361 1.20 11.84 14.04
C TYR A 361 1.63 10.58 13.30
N THR A 362 1.48 10.59 11.98
CA THR A 362 1.72 9.42 11.12
C THR A 362 2.81 9.63 10.08
N ASN A 363 3.52 10.76 10.12
CA ASN A 363 4.55 11.08 9.12
C ASN A 363 5.88 11.35 9.81
N TRP A 364 6.96 10.84 9.21
CA TRP A 364 8.33 11.06 9.66
C TRP A 364 8.98 12.22 8.93
N ASP A 365 9.69 13.08 9.67
CA ASP A 365 10.62 14.08 9.13
C ASP A 365 11.89 14.12 9.97
N ALA A 366 12.96 14.69 9.43
CA ALA A 366 14.24 14.79 10.14
C ALA A 366 14.09 15.54 11.48
N ASN A 367 14.74 15.01 12.51
CA ASN A 367 14.89 15.76 13.76
C ASN A 367 15.96 16.85 13.59
N TRP A 368 15.52 18.08 13.36
CA TRP A 368 16.36 19.26 13.07
C TRP A 368 17.05 19.86 14.30
N LYS A 369 16.94 19.24 15.48
CA LYS A 369 17.61 19.72 16.69
C LYS A 369 19.12 19.56 16.57
N TYR A 370 19.87 20.54 17.10
CA TYR A 370 21.31 20.49 17.14
C TYR A 370 21.81 19.75 18.38
N TYR A 371 22.74 18.82 18.20
CA TYR A 371 23.36 17.98 19.22
C TYR A 371 24.88 18.15 19.18
N PRO A 372 25.48 18.97 20.07
CA PRO A 372 26.90 19.36 19.98
C PRO A 372 27.87 18.17 20.13
N ASP A 373 27.44 17.07 20.70
CA ASP A 373 28.20 15.84 20.97
C ASP A 373 28.06 14.78 19.88
N ARG A 374 27.30 15.08 18.81
CA ARG A 374 27.13 14.19 17.68
C ARG A 374 27.85 14.69 16.43
N PRO A 375 28.24 13.77 15.52
CA PRO A 375 28.89 14.15 14.28
C PRO A 375 28.07 15.17 13.48
N GLY A 376 28.70 16.29 13.06
CA GLY A 376 28.03 17.36 12.36
C GLY A 376 26.93 18.08 13.16
N GLY A 377 26.75 17.77 14.45
CA GLY A 377 25.69 18.32 15.29
C GLY A 377 24.28 17.81 14.96
N VAL A 378 24.14 16.79 14.15
CA VAL A 378 22.85 16.26 13.71
C VAL A 378 22.35 15.09 14.58
N SER A 379 21.04 14.90 14.61
CA SER A 379 20.42 13.90 15.50
C SER A 379 20.60 12.47 15.01
N PHE A 380 20.65 12.26 13.69
CA PHE A 380 20.50 10.98 12.99
C PHE A 380 19.16 10.27 13.27
N GLU A 381 18.16 11.02 13.66
CA GLU A 381 16.82 10.52 14.00
C GLU A 381 15.76 11.25 13.19
N CYS A 382 14.65 10.56 12.91
CA CYS A 382 13.41 11.20 12.46
C CYS A 382 12.43 11.38 13.61
N GLU A 383 11.55 12.38 13.51
CA GLU A 383 10.49 12.71 14.46
C GLU A 383 9.13 12.60 13.78
N LEU A 384 8.09 12.31 14.55
CA LEU A 384 6.72 12.38 14.07
C LEU A 384 6.28 13.83 13.92
N VAL A 385 5.70 14.17 12.75
CA VAL A 385 5.30 15.53 12.39
C VAL A 385 3.84 15.61 11.97
N GLY A 386 3.24 16.79 12.13
CA GLY A 386 1.84 17.07 11.82
C GLY A 386 1.55 17.48 10.38
N PHE A 387 2.49 17.31 9.46
CA PHE A 387 2.35 17.60 8.04
C PHE A 387 2.76 16.39 7.20
N GLN A 388 2.30 16.34 5.96
CA GLN A 388 2.64 15.24 5.05
C GLN A 388 4.10 15.28 4.64
N THR A 389 4.72 14.12 4.60
CA THR A 389 6.10 13.91 4.15
C THR A 389 6.15 12.68 3.23
N ALA A 390 7.35 12.39 2.74
CA ALA A 390 7.61 11.18 1.95
C ALA A 390 7.57 9.89 2.77
N TYR A 391 7.58 9.96 4.09
CA TYR A 391 7.78 8.80 4.97
C TYR A 391 6.64 8.70 5.97
N SER A 392 6.12 7.49 6.18
CA SER A 392 4.98 7.25 7.05
C SER A 392 5.30 6.26 8.17
N ALA A 393 4.87 6.58 9.37
CA ALA A 393 4.91 5.64 10.50
C ALA A 393 3.97 4.44 10.35
N LEU A 394 3.15 4.44 9.30
CA LEU A 394 2.23 3.36 8.96
C LEU A 394 2.80 2.42 7.89
N VAL A 395 4.01 2.70 7.38
CA VAL A 395 4.69 1.93 6.35
C VAL A 395 5.99 1.39 6.92
N ALA A 396 6.10 0.08 7.01
CA ALA A 396 7.31 -0.57 7.53
C ALA A 396 8.57 -0.15 6.75
N GLY A 397 9.64 0.18 7.46
CA GLY A 397 10.92 0.60 6.88
C GLY A 397 10.97 2.07 6.43
N ASP A 398 9.89 2.83 6.50
CA ASP A 398 9.91 4.26 6.12
C ASP A 398 10.68 5.11 7.14
N TYR A 399 10.81 4.68 8.41
CA TYR A 399 11.68 5.35 9.37
C TYR A 399 13.15 5.27 8.96
N GLU A 400 13.63 4.09 8.58
CA GLU A 400 14.99 3.91 8.06
C GLU A 400 15.23 4.74 6.79
N LYS A 401 14.27 4.73 5.85
CA LYS A 401 14.34 5.56 4.64
C LYS A 401 14.39 7.06 4.97
N CYS A 402 13.63 7.50 5.97
CA CYS A 402 13.67 8.88 6.45
C CYS A 402 15.08 9.24 6.95
N VAL A 403 15.67 8.42 7.83
CA VAL A 403 17.00 8.65 8.39
C VAL A 403 18.07 8.65 7.29
N THR A 404 18.11 7.63 6.45
CA THR A 404 19.13 7.48 5.41
C THR A 404 19.01 8.53 4.31
N ASN A 405 17.79 8.94 3.95
CA ASN A 405 17.59 9.98 2.95
C ASN A 405 18.03 11.35 3.47
N PHE A 406 17.62 11.75 4.66
CA PHE A 406 17.95 13.06 5.18
C PHE A 406 19.43 13.19 5.58
N TYR A 407 19.98 12.18 6.24
CA TYR A 407 21.36 12.22 6.73
C TYR A 407 22.37 11.59 5.79
N GLY A 408 21.94 10.97 4.68
CA GLY A 408 22.81 10.40 3.65
C GLY A 408 22.92 11.22 2.37
N SER A 409 21.95 12.11 2.10
CA SER A 409 21.85 12.80 0.82
C SER A 409 22.18 14.31 0.85
N HIS A 410 22.26 14.91 2.03
CA HIS A 410 22.60 16.33 2.15
C HIS A 410 24.09 16.59 1.96
N ALA A 411 24.43 17.49 1.04
CA ALA A 411 25.81 17.83 0.69
C ALA A 411 26.70 18.33 1.86
N ASN A 412 26.07 18.75 2.96
CA ASN A 412 26.76 19.26 4.15
C ASN A 412 26.68 18.29 5.35
N TRP A 413 26.08 17.12 5.17
CA TRP A 413 25.95 16.12 6.23
C TRP A 413 26.70 14.86 5.87
N PRO A 414 27.24 14.16 6.90
CA PRO A 414 27.91 12.91 6.65
C PRO A 414 26.94 11.88 6.04
N ALA A 415 27.41 11.10 5.08
CA ALA A 415 26.64 9.98 4.55
C ALA A 415 26.32 8.98 5.65
N VAL A 416 25.11 8.44 5.63
CA VAL A 416 24.63 7.45 6.61
C VAL A 416 24.11 6.23 5.89
N ARG A 417 24.54 5.04 6.34
CA ARG A 417 23.94 3.76 5.94
C ARG A 417 23.58 2.93 7.16
N VAL A 418 22.61 2.05 7.01
CA VAL A 418 22.19 1.11 8.06
C VAL A 418 22.87 -0.23 7.81
N VAL A 419 23.37 -0.83 8.88
CA VAL A 419 23.99 -2.17 8.87
C VAL A 419 23.27 -3.06 9.89
N ASP A 420 23.18 -4.36 9.62
CA ASP A 420 22.47 -5.27 10.53
C ASP A 420 23.22 -5.44 11.84
N LYS A 421 24.55 -5.40 11.80
CA LYS A 421 25.40 -5.45 12.99
C LYS A 421 26.74 -4.75 12.72
N LEU A 422 27.19 -3.95 13.67
CA LEU A 422 28.56 -3.48 13.69
C LEU A 422 29.47 -4.63 14.11
N ASP A 423 30.51 -4.92 13.32
CA ASP A 423 31.52 -5.88 13.70
C ASP A 423 32.47 -5.23 14.74
N PRO A 424 32.53 -5.71 15.97
CA PRO A 424 33.35 -5.11 17.02
C PRO A 424 34.88 -5.20 16.76
N ASP A 425 35.30 -5.95 15.77
CA ASP A 425 36.74 -6.20 15.45
C ASP A 425 37.23 -5.44 14.22
N THR A 426 36.42 -4.64 13.52
CA THR A 426 36.84 -3.91 12.34
C THR A 426 37.10 -2.43 12.58
N GLY A 427 38.12 -2.12 13.32
CA GLY A 427 38.96 -0.96 13.04
C GLY A 427 39.78 -1.19 11.75
N GLY A 428 39.15 -1.59 10.66
CA GLY A 428 39.77 -1.87 9.36
C GLY A 428 39.05 -3.01 8.64
N GLY A 429 38.47 -2.69 7.51
CA GLY A 429 37.58 -3.54 6.74
C GLY A 429 37.99 -5.00 6.65
N THR A 430 37.04 -5.87 6.94
CA THR A 430 37.00 -7.22 6.36
C THR A 430 35.56 -7.65 6.18
N THR A 431 35.20 -7.87 4.93
CA THR A 431 34.09 -8.75 4.52
C THR A 431 34.18 -10.07 5.27
N ASP A 432 33.09 -10.59 5.79
CA ASP A 432 33.01 -11.94 6.35
C ASP A 432 33.38 -12.96 5.25
N PRO A 433 34.51 -13.66 5.34
CA PRO A 433 34.94 -14.60 4.30
C PRO A 433 34.49 -16.01 4.66
N THR A 434 33.20 -16.26 4.84
CA THR A 434 32.77 -17.64 5.09
C THR A 434 32.73 -18.50 3.84
N ASP A 435 32.81 -17.89 2.66
CA ASP A 435 32.97 -18.65 1.42
C ASP A 435 34.14 -18.11 0.57
N PRO A 436 35.23 -18.86 0.41
CA PRO A 436 36.29 -18.45 -0.53
C PRO A 436 35.73 -18.42 -1.97
N PRO A 437 36.27 -17.56 -2.85
CA PRO A 437 35.89 -17.55 -4.25
C PRO A 437 35.96 -18.97 -4.84
N ILE A 438 34.88 -19.38 -5.49
CA ILE A 438 34.82 -20.70 -6.16
C ILE A 438 35.05 -20.46 -7.64
N ASP A 439 36.08 -21.09 -8.19
CA ASP A 439 36.42 -21.01 -9.62
C ASP A 439 36.62 -19.57 -10.13
N GLY A 440 37.06 -18.64 -9.27
CA GLY A 440 37.25 -17.23 -9.63
C GLY A 440 35.97 -16.39 -9.56
N VAL A 441 34.85 -16.95 -9.11
CA VAL A 441 33.61 -16.25 -8.87
C VAL A 441 33.64 -15.63 -7.47
N ALA A 442 33.37 -14.33 -7.37
CA ALA A 442 33.36 -13.60 -6.11
C ALA A 442 32.24 -14.10 -5.19
N SER A 443 32.44 -14.01 -3.87
CA SER A 443 31.40 -14.32 -2.89
C SER A 443 30.22 -13.37 -3.01
N TRP A 444 29.02 -13.85 -2.72
CA TRP A 444 27.83 -13.04 -2.65
C TRP A 444 27.93 -12.01 -1.51
N ASP A 445 27.50 -10.81 -1.79
CA ASP A 445 27.43 -9.69 -0.85
C ASP A 445 26.00 -9.16 -0.83
N GLU A 446 25.38 -9.16 0.32
CA GLU A 446 23.99 -8.71 0.49
C GLU A 446 23.78 -7.23 0.11
N ASN A 447 24.81 -6.40 0.28
CA ASN A 447 24.75 -4.96 0.00
C ASN A 447 25.03 -4.62 -1.47
N LYS A 448 25.56 -5.58 -2.23
CA LYS A 448 25.87 -5.38 -3.65
C LYS A 448 24.63 -5.58 -4.51
N VAL A 449 24.45 -4.68 -5.47
CA VAL A 449 23.49 -4.86 -6.56
C VAL A 449 24.07 -5.82 -7.59
N TYR A 450 23.27 -6.79 -7.99
CA TYR A 450 23.59 -7.73 -9.06
C TYR A 450 22.60 -7.58 -10.20
N THR A 451 23.07 -7.68 -11.42
CA THR A 451 22.26 -7.64 -12.63
C THR A 451 22.24 -8.98 -13.34
N GLY A 452 21.28 -9.22 -14.21
CA GLY A 452 21.15 -10.50 -14.91
C GLY A 452 22.45 -10.95 -15.59
N GLY A 453 22.87 -12.19 -15.33
CA GLY A 453 24.10 -12.79 -15.81
C GLY A 453 25.31 -12.67 -14.87
N GLU A 454 25.23 -11.88 -13.79
CA GLU A 454 26.30 -11.84 -12.79
C GLU A 454 26.28 -13.09 -11.92
N GLN A 455 27.48 -13.65 -11.63
CA GLN A 455 27.62 -14.87 -10.85
C GLN A 455 28.25 -14.58 -9.49
N VAL A 456 27.82 -15.34 -8.48
CA VAL A 456 28.28 -15.26 -7.10
C VAL A 456 28.51 -16.65 -6.52
N ALA A 457 29.51 -16.78 -5.66
CA ALA A 457 29.70 -17.94 -4.80
C ALA A 457 28.94 -17.73 -3.47
N TYR A 458 28.16 -18.72 -3.03
CA TYR A 458 27.43 -18.68 -1.77
C TYR A 458 27.24 -20.10 -1.22
N LYS A 459 27.64 -20.34 0.04
CA LYS A 459 27.54 -21.64 0.72
C LYS A 459 28.11 -22.81 -0.12
N GLY A 460 29.26 -22.58 -0.74
CA GLY A 460 29.94 -23.62 -1.50
C GLY A 460 29.38 -23.91 -2.90
N ALA A 461 28.38 -23.14 -3.35
CA ALA A 461 27.74 -23.25 -4.65
C ALA A 461 27.88 -21.96 -5.46
N VAL A 462 27.70 -22.03 -6.79
CA VAL A 462 27.70 -20.85 -7.67
C VAL A 462 26.30 -20.61 -8.19
N TYR A 463 25.85 -19.37 -8.08
CA TYR A 463 24.55 -18.89 -8.53
C TYR A 463 24.73 -17.78 -9.56
N GLU A 464 23.74 -17.62 -10.44
CA GLU A 464 23.66 -16.55 -11.44
C GLU A 464 22.40 -15.75 -11.22
N ALA A 465 22.54 -14.42 -11.15
CA ALA A 465 21.39 -13.52 -11.11
C ALA A 465 20.62 -13.58 -12.44
N GLN A 466 19.34 -13.82 -12.41
CA GLN A 466 18.47 -13.87 -13.59
C GLN A 466 18.01 -12.46 -14.01
N TRP A 467 17.89 -11.56 -13.03
CA TRP A 467 17.55 -10.14 -13.21
C TRP A 467 18.16 -9.32 -12.08
N TRP A 468 17.87 -8.03 -12.05
CA TRP A 468 18.33 -7.12 -11.00
C TRP A 468 17.95 -7.63 -9.61
N THR A 469 18.91 -7.70 -8.70
CA THR A 469 18.67 -8.14 -7.32
C THR A 469 19.67 -7.51 -6.35
N GLN A 470 19.20 -7.26 -5.13
CA GLN A 470 19.98 -6.81 -3.98
C GLN A 470 19.39 -7.45 -2.72
N ASN A 471 20.23 -7.84 -1.78
CA ASN A 471 19.80 -8.41 -0.49
C ASN A 471 18.94 -9.70 -0.57
N ASN A 472 18.94 -10.39 -1.70
CA ASN A 472 18.30 -11.70 -1.82
C ASN A 472 19.35 -12.81 -1.72
N GLN A 473 19.21 -13.68 -0.71
CA GLN A 473 20.17 -14.80 -0.53
C GLN A 473 20.04 -15.81 -1.68
N PRO A 474 21.17 -16.22 -2.28
CA PRO A 474 21.14 -17.07 -3.48
C PRO A 474 20.50 -18.45 -3.32
N ASP A 475 20.58 -19.06 -2.14
CA ASP A 475 20.04 -20.39 -1.86
C ASP A 475 18.51 -20.41 -1.58
N LEU A 476 17.87 -19.25 -1.46
CA LEU A 476 16.43 -19.14 -1.27
C LEU A 476 15.64 -19.07 -2.59
N GLY A 477 16.32 -19.11 -3.74
CA GLY A 477 15.70 -19.04 -5.06
C GLY A 477 15.36 -17.60 -5.48
N GLY A 478 14.20 -17.38 -6.13
CA GLY A 478 13.81 -16.05 -6.61
C GLY A 478 14.70 -15.58 -7.77
N PRO A 479 15.43 -14.45 -7.63
CA PRO A 479 16.26 -13.89 -8.69
C PRO A 479 17.52 -14.72 -9.01
N TRP A 480 17.80 -15.77 -8.25
CA TRP A 480 19.01 -16.58 -8.38
C TRP A 480 18.75 -17.96 -8.98
N LYS A 481 19.59 -18.33 -9.93
CA LYS A 481 19.63 -19.65 -10.54
C LYS A 481 20.91 -20.37 -10.11
N LEU A 482 20.76 -21.57 -9.55
CA LEU A 482 21.90 -22.42 -9.23
C LEU A 482 22.61 -22.86 -10.53
N ILE A 483 23.88 -22.53 -10.63
CA ILE A 483 24.74 -22.89 -11.79
C ILE A 483 25.61 -24.10 -11.45
N LYS A 484 26.19 -24.14 -10.24
CA LYS A 484 27.03 -25.21 -9.78
C LYS A 484 26.76 -25.54 -8.34
N ALA A 485 26.40 -26.78 -8.04
CA ALA A 485 26.14 -27.24 -6.66
C ALA A 485 27.47 -27.40 -5.87
N ALA A 486 27.37 -27.30 -4.54
CA ALA A 486 28.47 -27.60 -3.64
C ALA A 486 28.93 -29.05 -3.83
N THR A 487 30.18 -29.26 -4.13
CA THR A 487 30.78 -30.62 -4.23
C THR A 487 31.32 -31.03 -2.87
N ASN A 488 30.65 -31.98 -2.21
CA ASN A 488 31.26 -32.73 -1.11
C ASN A 488 32.12 -33.84 -1.71
N GLU A 489 33.38 -33.57 -2.05
CA GLU A 489 34.32 -34.63 -2.38
C GLU A 489 35.67 -34.46 -1.66
N THR A 490 35.99 -35.51 -0.92
CA THR A 490 37.29 -35.79 -0.32
C THR A 490 38.32 -36.03 -1.43
N ILE A 491 39.45 -35.34 -1.35
CA ILE A 491 40.53 -35.35 -2.34
C ILE A 491 41.25 -36.72 -2.38
N THR A 492 41.38 -37.33 -3.55
CA THR A 492 42.52 -38.16 -3.95
C THR A 492 42.91 -37.90 -5.40
N PRO A 493 44.21 -37.78 -5.70
CA PRO A 493 44.71 -37.24 -6.97
C PRO A 493 45.01 -38.33 -8.04
N PRO A 494 45.62 -38.03 -9.22
CA PRO A 494 44.95 -38.12 -10.51
C PRO A 494 45.49 -39.29 -11.36
N VAL A 495 44.73 -39.70 -12.38
CA VAL A 495 45.24 -40.52 -13.48
C VAL A 495 44.79 -39.91 -14.81
N THR A 496 45.76 -39.66 -15.68
CA THR A 496 45.69 -39.08 -17.03
C THR A 496 45.11 -40.05 -18.08
N PRO A 497 44.81 -39.54 -19.30
CA PRO A 497 43.77 -40.03 -20.19
C PRO A 497 44.22 -41.03 -21.27
N PRO A 498 43.36 -41.42 -22.14
CA PRO A 498 43.71 -41.33 -23.55
C PRO A 498 42.62 -40.76 -24.50
N THR A 499 43.17 -40.21 -25.54
CA THR A 499 42.77 -39.55 -26.75
C THR A 499 41.74 -40.27 -27.63
N ASP A 500 41.05 -39.42 -28.38
CA ASP A 500 40.72 -39.49 -29.80
C ASP A 500 39.43 -40.23 -30.24
N GLU A 501 38.55 -39.52 -30.87
CA GLU A 501 38.22 -39.66 -32.28
C GLU A 501 37.16 -38.65 -32.76
N THR A 502 37.52 -37.96 -33.81
CA THR A 502 36.79 -37.13 -34.72
C THR A 502 35.67 -37.88 -35.46
N VAL A 503 34.47 -37.31 -35.57
CA VAL A 503 33.60 -37.51 -36.74
C VAL A 503 32.87 -36.22 -37.13
N THR A 504 33.04 -35.92 -38.38
CA THR A 504 32.69 -34.82 -39.22
C THR A 504 31.19 -34.66 -39.49
N LEU A 505 30.81 -33.38 -39.71
CA LEU A 505 29.57 -32.90 -40.32
C LEU A 505 29.38 -33.42 -41.76
N PRO A 506 28.19 -33.31 -42.32
CA PRO A 506 28.06 -32.72 -43.65
C PRO A 506 27.04 -31.55 -43.74
N VAL A 507 27.44 -30.65 -44.63
CA VAL A 507 26.84 -29.39 -45.00
C VAL A 507 25.99 -29.57 -46.29
N THR A 508 24.79 -28.92 -46.27
CA THR A 508 24.09 -28.16 -47.33
C THR A 508 23.63 -28.82 -48.66
N PRO A 509 22.84 -28.12 -49.51
CA PRO A 509 22.33 -26.75 -49.56
C PRO A 509 20.81 -26.64 -49.99
N PRO A 510 20.29 -25.42 -50.25
CA PRO A 510 18.87 -25.15 -50.38
C PRO A 510 18.29 -25.22 -51.79
N PRO A 511 17.01 -25.18 -51.96
CA PRO A 511 16.39 -24.40 -53.03
C PRO A 511 15.12 -23.59 -52.66
N THR A 512 15.11 -22.36 -53.18
CA THR A 512 14.14 -21.57 -53.93
C THR A 512 12.65 -21.59 -53.60
N ASP A 513 12.20 -20.35 -53.26
CA ASP A 513 10.97 -19.67 -53.65
C ASP A 513 9.65 -20.46 -53.81
N GLU A 514 8.75 -20.18 -52.86
CA GLU A 514 7.38 -19.83 -53.20
C GLU A 514 6.74 -19.10 -51.97
N LYS A 515 6.05 -17.99 -52.26
CA LYS A 515 5.33 -17.13 -51.33
C LYS A 515 3.98 -17.74 -50.99
N PRO A 516 3.66 -17.97 -49.75
CA PRO A 516 2.28 -17.93 -49.28
C PRO A 516 2.04 -16.76 -48.32
N SER A 517 0.81 -16.39 -48.26
CA SER A 517 0.08 -15.39 -47.49
C SER A 517 0.43 -15.34 -46.00
N PRO A 518 0.17 -14.23 -45.26
CA PRO A 518 0.81 -13.92 -44.00
C PRO A 518 0.44 -14.90 -42.90
N ASP A 519 1.42 -15.65 -42.48
CA ASP A 519 1.36 -16.48 -41.30
C ASP A 519 1.56 -15.61 -40.05
N LEU A 520 0.66 -15.75 -39.11
CA LEU A 520 0.70 -15.08 -37.80
C LEU A 520 2.03 -15.47 -37.11
N SER A 521 2.93 -14.51 -36.98
CA SER A 521 4.20 -14.70 -36.28
C SER A 521 3.94 -15.04 -34.80
N THR A 522 4.28 -16.25 -34.42
CA THR A 522 4.18 -16.79 -33.06
C THR A 522 5.37 -16.36 -32.21
N ASP A 523 5.55 -15.06 -31.99
CA ASP A 523 6.60 -14.54 -31.09
C ASP A 523 6.15 -14.42 -29.63
N ALA A 524 5.01 -14.99 -29.25
CA ALA A 524 4.56 -14.98 -27.88
C ALA A 524 5.05 -16.22 -27.13
N ALA A 525 5.75 -16.03 -26.02
CA ALA A 525 6.19 -17.11 -25.13
C ALA A 525 4.99 -17.94 -24.63
N VAL A 526 5.20 -19.23 -24.38
CA VAL A 526 4.15 -20.08 -23.79
C VAL A 526 3.85 -19.60 -22.38
N TRP A 527 2.55 -19.51 -22.05
CA TRP A 527 2.14 -19.15 -20.70
C TRP A 527 2.56 -20.20 -19.67
N GLU A 528 3.09 -19.75 -18.56
CA GLU A 528 3.50 -20.59 -17.43
C GLU A 528 2.86 -20.11 -16.13
N SER A 529 2.35 -21.02 -15.31
CA SER A 529 1.60 -20.69 -14.08
C SER A 529 2.43 -19.94 -13.02
N ASN A 530 3.75 -20.11 -13.02
CA ASN A 530 4.64 -19.48 -12.05
C ASN A 530 5.32 -18.22 -12.60
N ALA A 531 5.14 -17.90 -13.87
CA ALA A 531 5.71 -16.71 -14.47
C ALA A 531 4.89 -15.47 -14.10
N VAL A 532 5.58 -14.33 -13.97
CA VAL A 532 4.98 -13.01 -13.77
C VAL A 532 4.86 -12.33 -15.12
N TYR A 533 3.70 -11.78 -15.39
CA TYR A 533 3.40 -11.06 -16.62
C TYR A 533 2.97 -9.63 -16.29
N GLY A 534 3.60 -8.65 -16.91
CA GLY A 534 3.21 -7.25 -16.83
C GLY A 534 2.10 -6.89 -17.80
N GLY A 535 1.51 -5.72 -17.66
CA GLY A 535 0.55 -5.21 -18.64
C GLY A 535 1.18 -5.12 -20.03
N ASN A 536 0.46 -5.59 -21.07
CA ASN A 536 0.87 -5.74 -22.46
C ASN A 536 1.75 -6.95 -22.80
N ASP A 537 2.17 -7.76 -21.83
CA ASP A 537 2.87 -9.02 -22.14
C ASP A 537 1.96 -9.96 -22.93
N LYS A 538 2.56 -10.61 -23.94
CA LYS A 538 1.84 -11.55 -24.81
C LYS A 538 2.30 -12.97 -24.53
N VAL A 539 1.33 -13.87 -24.40
CA VAL A 539 1.57 -15.29 -24.19
C VAL A 539 0.76 -16.13 -25.17
N SER A 540 1.29 -17.29 -25.51
CA SER A 540 0.54 -18.33 -26.22
C SER A 540 -0.01 -19.33 -25.18
N TYR A 541 -1.32 -19.62 -25.26
CA TYR A 541 -1.96 -20.60 -24.42
C TYR A 541 -3.07 -21.32 -25.21
N GLN A 542 -3.03 -22.66 -25.23
CA GLN A 542 -3.95 -23.51 -25.97
C GLN A 542 -4.13 -23.09 -27.44
N GLY A 543 -3.01 -22.72 -28.10
CA GLY A 543 -3.00 -22.35 -29.51
C GLY A 543 -3.60 -20.97 -29.85
N LYS A 544 -3.78 -20.12 -28.83
CA LYS A 544 -4.26 -18.74 -28.97
C LYS A 544 -3.27 -17.79 -28.34
N ILE A 545 -3.26 -16.53 -28.78
CA ILE A 545 -2.43 -15.48 -28.23
C ILE A 545 -3.28 -14.62 -27.29
N TYR A 546 -2.79 -14.40 -26.10
CA TYR A 546 -3.41 -13.54 -25.09
C TYR A 546 -2.44 -12.42 -24.72
N GLN A 547 -2.99 -11.26 -24.40
CA GLN A 547 -2.26 -10.12 -23.87
C GLN A 547 -2.71 -9.84 -22.44
N ALA A 548 -1.75 -9.72 -21.52
CA ALA A 548 -2.04 -9.29 -20.17
C ALA A 548 -2.51 -7.83 -20.19
N LYS A 549 -3.63 -7.55 -19.58
CA LYS A 549 -4.16 -6.17 -19.41
C LYS A 549 -3.40 -5.44 -18.31
N TRP A 550 -2.96 -6.19 -17.30
CA TRP A 550 -2.17 -5.74 -16.17
C TRP A 550 -1.37 -6.91 -15.60
N TRP A 551 -0.65 -6.68 -14.51
CA TRP A 551 0.16 -7.69 -13.85
C TRP A 551 -0.64 -8.97 -13.55
N SER A 552 -0.05 -10.12 -13.86
CA SER A 552 -0.66 -11.43 -13.69
C SER A 552 0.38 -12.47 -13.31
N GLN A 553 0.06 -13.29 -12.31
CA GLN A 553 0.80 -14.49 -11.96
C GLN A 553 -0.21 -15.57 -11.57
N GLY A 554 -0.07 -16.76 -12.11
CA GLY A 554 -0.98 -17.88 -11.81
C GLY A 554 -2.34 -17.85 -12.50
N ASN A 555 -2.74 -16.72 -13.11
CA ASN A 555 -4.04 -16.60 -13.78
C ASN A 555 -4.00 -17.22 -15.17
N THR A 556 -4.79 -18.26 -15.40
CA THR A 556 -4.88 -18.94 -16.70
C THR A 556 -5.51 -18.02 -17.75
N PRO A 557 -4.93 -17.85 -18.94
CA PRO A 557 -5.44 -16.92 -19.95
C PRO A 557 -6.88 -17.12 -20.40
N THR A 558 -7.44 -18.32 -20.26
CA THR A 558 -8.84 -18.64 -20.59
C THR A 558 -9.86 -18.24 -19.52
N ALA A 559 -9.43 -17.87 -18.32
CA ALA A 559 -10.32 -17.53 -17.21
C ALA A 559 -10.90 -16.09 -17.28
N GLY A 560 -10.53 -15.30 -18.29
CA GLY A 560 -10.91 -13.89 -18.41
C GLY A 560 -9.84 -12.96 -17.87
N ASP A 561 -10.23 -11.87 -17.20
CA ASP A 561 -9.26 -10.94 -16.61
C ASP A 561 -8.20 -11.68 -15.76
N PRO A 562 -6.93 -11.28 -15.86
CA PRO A 562 -6.37 -10.09 -16.53
C PRO A 562 -6.00 -10.26 -18.02
N TRP A 563 -6.44 -11.31 -18.69
CA TRP A 563 -6.05 -11.63 -20.06
C TRP A 563 -7.08 -11.18 -21.11
N ALA A 564 -6.61 -10.59 -22.17
CA ALA A 564 -7.39 -10.33 -23.39
C ALA A 564 -6.96 -11.28 -24.49
N LEU A 565 -7.90 -11.99 -25.10
CA LEU A 565 -7.64 -12.78 -26.30
C LEU A 565 -7.33 -11.80 -27.46
N LEU A 566 -6.18 -11.98 -28.10
CA LEU A 566 -5.85 -11.26 -29.33
C LEU A 566 -6.45 -12.00 -30.55
N PRO A 567 -6.91 -11.22 -31.57
CA PRO A 567 -7.54 -11.79 -32.76
C PRO A 567 -6.61 -12.67 -33.59
#